data_b632b88fb3ac30088195ec3b525b57a5
#
_entry.id   b632b88fb3ac30088195ec3b525b57a5
#
_cell.length_a   1.000
_cell.length_b   1.000
_cell.length_c   1.000
_cell.angle_alpha   90.00
_cell.angle_beta   90.00
_cell.angle_gamma   90.00
#
_symmetry.space_group_name_H-M   'P 1'
#
loop_
_entity.id
_entity.type
_entity.pdbx_description
1 polymer ?
#
loop_
_entity_poly.entity_id
_entity_poly.type
_entity_poly.pdbx_seq_one_letter_code
_entity_poly.pdbx_strand_id
1 'polypeptide(L)'
;PICSFEDFEKGSRKALLVMATGSGKTRVAISLVDVLTKADWAKNILFLADRTALVNQAKKNFVNLLPSLTTCNLCENKEDPEVSRMIFSTYPTMMNAIDETRSKDGNRLFTPGHFDLIILDESHRSIYNKYKDIFDYFDALLIGLTATPKDSIGANTYSIFDLETGVPTYAYEYETA
;
A
#
# COMPACT_ATOMS: atom_id res chain seq x y z
N PRO A 1 -0.13 12.48 -8.79
CA PRO A 1 -0.93 12.15 -7.61
C PRO A 1 -2.39 12.61 -7.70
N ILE A 2 -2.70 13.71 -8.42
CA ILE A 2 -4.09 14.18 -8.61
C ILE A 2 -4.93 13.15 -9.37
N CYS A 3 -4.36 12.52 -10.41
CA CYS A 3 -5.06 11.51 -11.22
C CYS A 3 -5.55 10.31 -10.39
N SER A 4 -4.75 9.79 -9.46
CA SER A 4 -5.17 8.67 -8.62
C SER A 4 -6.36 9.02 -7.71
N PHE A 5 -6.43 10.26 -7.26
CA PHE A 5 -7.54 10.76 -6.46
C PHE A 5 -8.83 10.87 -7.29
N GLU A 6 -8.71 11.45 -8.49
CA GLU A 6 -9.83 11.57 -9.43
C GLU A 6 -10.38 10.20 -9.86
N ASP A 7 -9.53 9.19 -10.00
CA ASP A 7 -9.95 7.83 -10.34
C ASP A 7 -10.73 7.17 -9.19
N PHE A 8 -10.33 7.40 -7.95
CA PHE A 8 -11.09 6.94 -6.78
C PHE A 8 -12.45 7.67 -6.66
N GLU A 9 -12.51 8.99 -6.93
CA GLU A 9 -13.78 9.72 -6.98
C GLU A 9 -14.73 9.20 -8.08
N LYS A 10 -14.18 8.70 -9.19
CA LYS A 10 -14.95 8.08 -10.28
C LYS A 10 -15.37 6.64 -9.98
N GLY A 11 -15.01 6.10 -8.79
CA GLY A 11 -15.37 4.77 -8.33
C GLY A 11 -14.36 3.67 -8.62
N SER A 12 -13.19 3.98 -9.17
CA SER A 12 -12.08 3.01 -9.23
C SER A 12 -11.60 2.68 -7.82
N ARG A 13 -11.35 1.40 -7.56
CA ARG A 13 -10.85 0.94 -6.25
C ARG A 13 -9.37 0.63 -6.24
N LYS A 14 -8.72 0.72 -7.40
CA LYS A 14 -7.33 0.34 -7.60
C LYS A 14 -6.59 1.38 -8.42
N ALA A 15 -5.33 1.63 -8.08
CA ALA A 15 -4.45 2.54 -8.80
C ALA A 15 -3.03 1.98 -8.87
N LEU A 16 -2.38 2.14 -10.02
CA LEU A 16 -0.98 1.76 -10.23
C LEU A 16 -0.16 3.00 -10.58
N LEU A 17 0.82 3.31 -9.73
CA LEU A 17 1.76 4.40 -9.93
C LEU A 17 3.13 3.85 -10.36
N VAL A 18 3.51 4.18 -11.58
CA VAL A 18 4.81 3.84 -12.14
C VAL A 18 5.74 5.04 -11.97
N MET A 19 6.79 4.89 -11.21
CA MET A 19 7.71 5.97 -10.87
C MET A 19 9.15 5.47 -10.85
N ALA A 20 10.06 6.14 -11.53
CA ALA A 20 11.47 5.76 -11.58
C ALA A 20 12.09 5.61 -10.18
N THR A 21 13.11 4.77 -10.05
CA THR A 21 13.87 4.62 -8.80
C THR A 21 14.45 5.97 -8.38
N GLY A 22 14.32 6.33 -7.11
CA GLY A 22 14.82 7.62 -6.60
C GLY A 22 13.90 8.83 -6.87
N SER A 23 12.81 8.69 -7.63
CA SER A 23 11.87 9.78 -7.94
C SER A 23 10.99 10.21 -6.75
N GLY A 24 11.11 9.54 -5.61
CA GLY A 24 10.36 9.90 -4.41
C GLY A 24 9.03 9.13 -4.23
N LYS A 25 8.90 7.89 -4.73
CA LYS A 25 7.72 7.02 -4.55
C LYS A 25 7.13 7.08 -3.14
N THR A 26 7.97 6.92 -2.12
CA THR A 26 7.52 6.97 -0.72
C THR A 26 6.94 8.33 -0.35
N ARG A 27 7.50 9.44 -0.85
CA ARG A 27 6.94 10.78 -0.59
C ARG A 27 5.58 10.97 -1.25
N VAL A 28 5.39 10.43 -2.45
CA VAL A 28 4.09 10.46 -3.13
C VAL A 28 3.07 9.65 -2.34
N ALA A 29 3.44 8.46 -1.86
CA ALA A 29 2.58 7.65 -0.99
C ALA A 29 2.20 8.39 0.30
N ILE A 30 3.17 9.07 0.95
CA ILE A 30 2.92 9.87 2.16
C ILE A 30 1.95 11.03 1.87
N SER A 31 2.17 11.77 0.77
CA SER A 31 1.28 12.86 0.38
C SER A 31 -0.14 12.38 0.07
N LEU A 32 -0.28 11.21 -0.56
CA LEU A 32 -1.56 10.60 -0.86
C LEU A 32 -2.28 10.19 0.42
N VAL A 33 -1.58 9.56 1.36
CA VAL A 33 -2.12 9.22 2.69
C VAL A 33 -2.57 10.47 3.44
N ASP A 34 -1.79 11.54 3.42
CA ASP A 34 -2.15 12.81 4.07
C ASP A 34 -3.45 13.39 3.51
N VAL A 35 -3.60 13.38 2.17
CA VAL A 35 -4.82 13.87 1.51
C VAL A 35 -6.03 12.98 1.84
N LEU A 36 -5.89 11.66 1.72
CA LEU A 36 -7.00 10.72 1.95
C LEU A 36 -7.44 10.71 3.42
N THR A 37 -6.50 10.84 4.35
CA THR A 37 -6.84 10.91 5.79
C THR A 37 -7.49 12.22 6.17
N LYS A 38 -7.06 13.36 5.60
CA LYS A 38 -7.69 14.67 5.80
C LYS A 38 -9.08 14.76 5.19
N ALA A 39 -9.33 14.04 4.11
CA ALA A 39 -10.63 13.96 3.45
C ALA A 39 -11.57 12.92 4.10
N ASP A 40 -11.17 12.25 5.18
CA ASP A 40 -11.89 11.14 5.84
C ASP A 40 -12.20 9.94 4.93
N TRP A 41 -11.45 9.77 3.85
CA TRP A 41 -11.59 8.62 2.93
C TRP A 41 -10.85 7.37 3.41
N ALA A 42 -9.78 7.54 4.17
CA ALA A 42 -9.02 6.44 4.73
C ALA A 42 -8.64 6.74 6.19
N LYS A 43 -9.00 5.84 7.09
CA LYS A 43 -8.67 5.91 8.53
C LYS A 43 -7.61 4.89 8.91
N ASN A 44 -7.76 3.66 8.45
CA ASN A 44 -6.85 2.56 8.72
C ASN A 44 -6.13 2.15 7.44
N ILE A 45 -4.81 2.17 7.47
CA ILE A 45 -3.97 2.03 6.28
C ILE A 45 -2.96 0.91 6.49
N LEU A 46 -2.80 0.07 5.49
CA LEU A 46 -1.79 -0.98 5.43
C LEU A 46 -0.72 -0.64 4.40
N PHE A 47 0.54 -0.69 4.80
CA PHE A 47 1.69 -0.59 3.90
C PHE A 47 2.43 -1.92 3.84
N LEU A 48 2.56 -2.49 2.66
CA LEU A 48 3.22 -3.75 2.42
C LEU A 48 4.48 -3.58 1.58
N ALA A 49 5.58 -4.20 2.01
CA ALA A 49 6.81 -4.29 1.25
C ALA A 49 7.40 -5.72 1.31
N ASP A 50 8.29 -6.04 0.39
CA ASP A 50 8.87 -7.38 0.28
C ASP A 50 9.84 -7.70 1.43
N ARG A 51 10.53 -6.70 1.99
CA ARG A 51 11.60 -6.87 2.98
C ARG A 51 11.42 -5.97 4.20
N THR A 52 11.78 -6.50 5.37
CA THR A 52 11.74 -5.76 6.64
C THR A 52 12.54 -4.44 6.59
N ALA A 53 13.67 -4.41 5.87
CA ALA A 53 14.45 -3.19 5.71
C ALA A 53 13.65 -2.08 5.00
N LEU A 54 12.86 -2.42 3.96
CA LEU A 54 11.99 -1.48 3.25
C LEU A 54 10.83 -1.03 4.14
N VAL A 55 10.24 -1.95 4.89
CA VAL A 55 9.20 -1.65 5.90
C VAL A 55 9.71 -0.62 6.90
N ASN A 56 10.90 -0.83 7.48
CA ASN A 56 11.50 0.07 8.46
C ASN A 56 11.82 1.44 7.86
N GLN A 57 12.35 1.48 6.64
CA GLN A 57 12.64 2.72 5.94
C GLN A 57 11.36 3.51 5.62
N ALA A 58 10.33 2.84 5.13
CA ALA A 58 9.03 3.45 4.85
C ALA A 58 8.43 4.03 6.14
N LYS A 59 8.34 3.23 7.21
CA LYS A 59 7.83 3.68 8.51
C LYS A 59 8.57 4.93 9.01
N LYS A 60 9.91 4.93 8.98
CA LYS A 60 10.71 6.08 9.39
C LYS A 60 10.34 7.35 8.60
N ASN A 61 10.14 7.23 7.29
CA ASN A 61 9.76 8.35 6.45
C ASN A 61 8.34 8.86 6.78
N PHE A 62 7.39 7.96 7.01
CA PHE A 62 6.02 8.31 7.41
C PHE A 62 5.98 9.01 8.76
N VAL A 63 6.67 8.48 9.78
CA VAL A 63 6.75 9.10 11.11
C VAL A 63 7.36 10.50 11.05
N ASN A 64 8.37 10.70 10.21
CA ASN A 64 9.02 12.02 10.06
C ASN A 64 8.13 13.05 9.36
N LEU A 65 7.33 12.64 8.39
CA LEU A 65 6.53 13.55 7.55
C LEU A 65 5.06 13.66 7.98
N LEU A 66 4.53 12.63 8.67
CA LEU A 66 3.18 12.59 9.23
C LEU A 66 3.22 12.17 10.71
N PRO A 67 3.79 12.98 11.60
CA PRO A 67 3.98 12.60 13.01
C PRO A 67 2.67 12.43 13.80
N SER A 68 1.56 12.95 13.30
CA SER A 68 0.23 12.78 13.90
C SER A 68 -0.40 11.41 13.64
N LEU A 69 0.15 10.64 12.69
CA LEU A 69 -0.38 9.33 12.33
C LEU A 69 0.24 8.25 13.24
N THR A 70 -0.59 7.55 14.01
CA THR A 70 -0.13 6.44 14.85
C THR A 70 0.28 5.26 13.97
N THR A 71 1.48 4.73 14.20
CA THR A 71 2.09 3.70 13.34
C THR A 71 2.46 2.45 14.13
N CYS A 72 2.33 1.27 13.52
CA CYS A 72 2.83 0.01 14.04
C CYS A 72 3.59 -0.77 12.96
N ASN A 73 4.73 -1.35 13.33
CA ASN A 73 5.48 -2.29 12.50
C ASN A 73 5.27 -3.71 13.01
N LEU A 74 4.48 -4.50 12.32
CA LEU A 74 4.19 -5.89 12.71
C LEU A 74 5.43 -6.80 12.70
N CYS A 75 6.49 -6.43 11.97
CA CYS A 75 7.71 -7.22 11.92
C CYS A 75 8.54 -7.12 13.22
N GLU A 76 8.28 -6.15 14.09
CA GLU A 76 9.09 -5.88 15.28
C GLU A 76 8.38 -6.14 16.60
N ASN A 77 7.06 -6.34 16.62
CA ASN A 77 6.23 -6.57 17.82
C ASN A 77 6.49 -5.59 18.98
N LYS A 78 6.79 -4.32 18.67
CA LYS A 78 7.10 -3.29 19.67
C LYS A 78 5.93 -2.37 19.97
N GLU A 79 4.97 -2.32 19.09
CA GLU A 79 3.85 -1.37 19.09
C GLU A 79 2.54 -2.13 19.07
N ASP A 80 1.48 -1.50 19.57
CA ASP A 80 0.14 -2.09 19.60
C ASP A 80 -0.58 -1.84 18.26
N PRO A 81 -0.86 -2.88 17.46
CA PRO A 81 -1.54 -2.73 16.20
C PRO A 81 -3.01 -2.30 16.37
N GLU A 82 -3.63 -2.55 17.54
CA GLU A 82 -5.04 -2.22 17.78
C GLU A 82 -5.30 -0.71 17.83
N VAL A 83 -4.31 0.06 18.31
CA VAL A 83 -4.43 1.53 18.43
C VAL A 83 -3.77 2.28 17.28
N SER A 84 -3.13 1.58 16.37
CA SER A 84 -2.37 2.17 15.26
C SER A 84 -3.24 2.30 14.02
N ARG A 85 -3.23 3.49 13.43
CA ARG A 85 -3.95 3.78 12.19
C ARG A 85 -3.20 3.37 10.93
N MET A 86 -1.86 3.27 11.03
CA MET A 86 -1.04 2.82 9.91
C MET A 86 -0.19 1.63 10.32
N ILE A 87 -0.43 0.52 9.67
CA ILE A 87 0.27 -0.74 9.86
C ILE A 87 1.30 -0.93 8.75
N PHE A 88 2.53 -1.21 9.14
CA PHE A 88 3.63 -1.56 8.24
C PHE A 88 3.94 -3.03 8.40
N SER A 89 4.03 -3.77 7.31
CA SER A 89 4.30 -5.21 7.33
C SER A 89 5.01 -5.70 6.09
N THR A 90 5.65 -6.85 6.19
CA THR A 90 5.99 -7.64 5.00
C THR A 90 4.79 -8.49 4.59
N TYR A 91 4.76 -8.93 3.33
CA TYR A 91 3.69 -9.82 2.84
C TYR A 91 3.56 -11.11 3.67
N PRO A 92 4.66 -11.86 3.98
CA PRO A 92 4.57 -13.06 4.81
C PRO A 92 4.04 -12.78 6.22
N THR A 93 4.50 -11.69 6.84
CA THR A 93 4.06 -11.33 8.19
C THR A 93 2.57 -10.99 8.21
N MET A 94 2.06 -10.29 7.21
CA MET A 94 0.64 -9.97 7.13
C MET A 94 -0.22 -11.21 6.87
N MET A 95 0.23 -12.16 6.03
CA MET A 95 -0.47 -13.42 5.82
C MET A 95 -0.71 -14.17 7.13
N ASN A 96 0.33 -14.27 7.97
CA ASN A 96 0.20 -14.90 9.28
C ASN A 96 -0.68 -14.07 10.22
N ALA A 97 -0.54 -12.75 10.20
CA ALA A 97 -1.27 -11.84 11.10
C ALA A 97 -2.79 -11.85 10.86
N ILE A 98 -3.27 -12.07 9.66
CA ILE A 98 -4.70 -12.19 9.36
C ILE A 98 -5.35 -13.29 10.22
N ASP A 99 -4.67 -14.41 10.38
CA ASP A 99 -5.20 -15.54 11.14
C ASP A 99 -4.82 -15.54 12.61
N GLU A 100 -3.68 -14.99 12.99
CA GLU A 100 -3.10 -15.13 14.32
C GLU A 100 -3.34 -13.91 15.23
N THR A 101 -3.39 -12.68 14.68
CA THR A 101 -3.50 -11.47 15.51
C THR A 101 -4.91 -11.30 16.05
N ARG A 102 -5.00 -11.14 17.38
CA ARG A 102 -6.27 -10.96 18.10
C ARG A 102 -6.33 -9.59 18.76
N SER A 103 -7.52 -9.03 18.83
CA SER A 103 -7.85 -7.87 19.66
C SER A 103 -7.87 -8.25 21.14
N LYS A 104 -7.93 -7.24 22.02
CA LYS A 104 -8.07 -7.44 23.47
C LYS A 104 -9.29 -8.28 23.86
N ASP A 105 -10.32 -8.25 23.03
CA ASP A 105 -11.55 -9.05 23.21
C ASP A 105 -11.45 -10.49 22.66
N GLY A 106 -10.28 -10.90 22.16
CA GLY A 106 -10.01 -12.23 21.60
C GLY A 106 -10.51 -12.47 20.18
N ASN A 107 -11.17 -11.49 19.55
CA ASN A 107 -11.60 -11.56 18.16
C ASN A 107 -10.43 -11.33 17.20
N ARG A 108 -10.57 -11.69 15.91
CA ARG A 108 -9.59 -11.34 14.89
C ARG A 108 -9.45 -9.82 14.78
N LEU A 109 -8.24 -9.30 14.93
CA LEU A 109 -7.98 -7.87 14.82
C LEU A 109 -8.16 -7.41 13.36
N PHE A 110 -7.55 -8.12 12.43
CA PHE A 110 -7.62 -7.77 11.01
C PHE A 110 -8.81 -8.45 10.35
N THR A 111 -9.97 -7.81 10.44
CA THR A 111 -11.18 -8.23 9.72
C THR A 111 -11.14 -7.77 8.26
N PRO A 112 -11.96 -8.32 7.35
CA PRO A 112 -12.01 -7.88 5.95
C PRO A 112 -12.17 -6.37 5.75
N GLY A 113 -12.93 -5.71 6.60
CA GLY A 113 -13.15 -4.25 6.57
C GLY A 113 -12.22 -3.45 7.48
N HIS A 114 -11.12 -4.03 7.98
CA HIS A 114 -10.23 -3.32 8.91
C HIS A 114 -9.45 -2.18 8.25
N PHE A 115 -8.98 -2.38 7.02
CA PHE A 115 -8.23 -1.37 6.28
C PHE A 115 -9.11 -0.71 5.22
N ASP A 116 -8.98 0.61 5.09
CA ASP A 116 -9.61 1.40 4.03
C ASP A 116 -8.69 1.52 2.81
N LEU A 117 -7.37 1.46 3.04
CA LEU A 117 -6.36 1.63 2.02
C LEU A 117 -5.20 0.65 2.21
N ILE A 118 -4.77 0.00 1.15
CA ILE A 118 -3.57 -0.84 1.09
C ILE A 118 -2.60 -0.24 0.07
N ILE A 119 -1.37 0.00 0.51
CA ILE A 119 -0.27 0.48 -0.33
C ILE A 119 0.74 -0.65 -0.51
N LEU A 120 1.03 -0.99 -1.77
CA LEU A 120 1.98 -2.02 -2.15
C LEU A 120 3.25 -1.38 -2.68
N ASP A 121 4.37 -1.53 -1.98
CA ASP A 121 5.68 -1.13 -2.50
C ASP A 121 6.26 -2.27 -3.35
N GLU A 122 6.86 -1.90 -4.50
CA GLU A 122 7.39 -2.84 -5.49
C GLU A 122 6.36 -3.90 -5.94
N SER A 123 5.20 -3.45 -6.42
CA SER A 123 4.07 -4.29 -6.85
C SER A 123 4.40 -5.08 -8.13
N HIS A 124 5.17 -6.17 -7.98
CA HIS A 124 5.50 -7.09 -9.07
C HIS A 124 4.52 -8.27 -9.14
N ARG A 125 4.33 -8.82 -10.34
CA ARG A 125 3.49 -10.00 -10.61
C ARG A 125 3.73 -11.16 -9.65
N SER A 126 5.00 -11.47 -9.34
CA SER A 126 5.36 -12.60 -8.47
C SER A 126 4.85 -12.43 -7.04
N ILE A 127 4.85 -11.21 -6.53
CA ILE A 127 4.35 -10.87 -5.20
C ILE A 127 2.83 -11.03 -5.16
N TYR A 128 2.13 -10.47 -6.15
CA TYR A 128 0.67 -10.55 -6.19
C TYR A 128 0.18 -11.99 -6.27
N ASN A 129 0.70 -12.80 -7.20
CA ASN A 129 0.28 -14.20 -7.34
C ASN A 129 0.53 -15.02 -6.09
N LYS A 130 1.62 -14.73 -5.36
CA LYS A 130 1.99 -15.44 -4.14
C LYS A 130 1.15 -15.04 -2.93
N TYR A 131 0.73 -13.78 -2.86
CA TYR A 131 0.04 -13.21 -1.70
C TYR A 131 -1.37 -12.69 -2.06
N LYS A 132 -1.96 -13.26 -3.10
CA LYS A 132 -3.29 -12.89 -3.60
C LYS A 132 -4.34 -12.93 -2.49
N ASP A 133 -4.25 -13.90 -1.60
CA ASP A 133 -5.20 -14.09 -0.50
C ASP A 133 -5.30 -12.86 0.42
N ILE A 134 -4.23 -12.06 0.58
CA ILE A 134 -4.28 -10.79 1.32
C ILE A 134 -5.23 -9.82 0.63
N PHE A 135 -5.11 -9.70 -0.70
CA PHE A 135 -5.87 -8.73 -1.49
C PHE A 135 -7.33 -9.15 -1.70
N ASP A 136 -7.59 -10.45 -1.72
CA ASP A 136 -8.94 -11.01 -1.78
C ASP A 136 -9.63 -10.97 -0.40
N TYR A 137 -8.85 -10.95 0.68
CA TYR A 137 -9.38 -10.91 2.04
C TYR A 137 -9.86 -9.53 2.46
N PHE A 138 -9.08 -8.47 2.16
CA PHE A 138 -9.42 -7.11 2.57
C PHE A 138 -10.27 -6.37 1.54
N ASP A 139 -11.36 -5.77 2.01
CA ASP A 139 -12.19 -4.87 1.21
C ASP A 139 -11.67 -3.43 1.32
N ALA A 140 -10.58 -3.10 0.62
CA ALA A 140 -9.87 -1.83 0.72
C ALA A 140 -9.56 -1.23 -0.66
N LEU A 141 -9.27 0.08 -0.70
CA LEU A 141 -8.65 0.71 -1.86
C LEU A 141 -7.21 0.17 -2.01
N LEU A 142 -6.77 -0.08 -3.23
CA LEU A 142 -5.46 -0.66 -3.51
C LEU A 142 -4.59 0.28 -4.35
N ILE A 143 -3.39 0.61 -3.85
CA ILE A 143 -2.42 1.43 -4.56
C ILE A 143 -1.12 0.63 -4.72
N GLY A 144 -0.74 0.37 -5.97
CA GLY A 144 0.56 -0.21 -6.30
C GLY A 144 1.59 0.86 -6.64
N LEU A 145 2.78 0.73 -6.05
CA LEU A 145 3.96 1.54 -6.39
C LEU A 145 4.97 0.63 -7.09
N THR A 146 5.48 1.02 -8.23
CA THR A 146 6.53 0.27 -8.92
C THR A 146 7.53 1.18 -9.60
N ALA A 147 8.80 0.74 -9.64
CA ALA A 147 9.86 1.37 -10.41
C ALA A 147 10.02 0.76 -11.80
N THR A 148 9.37 -0.37 -12.08
CA THR A 148 9.44 -1.00 -13.39
C THR A 148 8.84 -0.08 -14.45
N PRO A 149 9.57 0.24 -15.55
CA PRO A 149 9.02 1.04 -16.63
C PRO A 149 7.71 0.45 -17.16
N LYS A 150 6.77 1.31 -17.54
CA LYS A 150 5.41 0.91 -17.97
C LYS A 150 5.43 -0.16 -19.07
N ASP A 151 6.35 -0.05 -20.04
CA ASP A 151 6.48 -0.96 -21.17
C ASP A 151 7.05 -2.33 -20.76
N SER A 152 7.70 -2.42 -19.60
CA SER A 152 8.25 -3.65 -19.03
C SER A 152 7.33 -4.32 -18.02
N ILE A 153 6.21 -3.69 -17.67
CA ILE A 153 5.20 -4.25 -16.78
C ILE A 153 4.40 -5.31 -17.55
N GLY A 154 4.36 -6.54 -17.03
CA GLY A 154 3.57 -7.61 -17.64
C GLY A 154 2.06 -7.30 -17.61
N ALA A 155 1.36 -7.71 -18.68
CA ALA A 155 -0.10 -7.55 -18.81
C ALA A 155 -0.89 -7.99 -17.56
N ASN A 156 -0.42 -9.02 -16.88
CA ASN A 156 -1.07 -9.51 -15.66
C ASN A 156 -0.99 -8.52 -14.49
N THR A 157 0.05 -7.68 -14.40
CA THR A 157 0.13 -6.64 -13.37
C THR A 157 -0.93 -5.57 -13.61
N TYR A 158 -1.13 -5.15 -14.85
CA TYR A 158 -2.20 -4.23 -15.20
C TYR A 158 -3.59 -4.80 -14.88
N SER A 159 -3.82 -6.08 -15.21
CA SER A 159 -5.12 -6.73 -14.93
C SER A 159 -5.43 -6.82 -13.42
N ILE A 160 -4.40 -6.89 -12.56
CA ILE A 160 -4.56 -6.85 -11.10
C ILE A 160 -5.18 -5.53 -10.63
N PHE A 161 -4.79 -4.44 -11.28
CA PHE A 161 -5.26 -3.10 -10.98
C PHE A 161 -6.46 -2.68 -11.84
N ASP A 162 -7.06 -3.64 -12.57
CA ASP A 162 -8.20 -3.41 -13.48
C ASP A 162 -7.89 -2.35 -14.56
N LEU A 163 -6.63 -2.32 -15.03
CA LEU A 163 -6.11 -1.36 -16.00
C LEU A 163 -5.83 -2.02 -17.35
N GLU A 164 -5.89 -1.24 -18.42
CA GLU A 164 -5.43 -1.65 -19.75
C GLU A 164 -3.91 -1.82 -19.77
N THR A 165 -3.42 -2.84 -20.49
CA THR A 165 -1.98 -3.10 -20.61
C THR A 165 -1.26 -1.89 -21.19
N GLY A 166 -0.22 -1.42 -20.51
CA GLY A 166 0.56 -0.25 -20.92
C GLY A 166 0.00 1.10 -20.46
N VAL A 167 -1.16 1.10 -19.79
CA VAL A 167 -1.81 2.35 -19.31
C VAL A 167 -1.93 2.33 -17.78
N PRO A 168 -0.86 2.72 -17.04
CA PRO A 168 -0.94 2.86 -15.59
C PRO A 168 -1.82 4.07 -15.22
N THR A 169 -2.35 4.10 -14.00
CA THR A 169 -3.07 5.27 -13.46
C THR A 169 -2.20 6.53 -13.50
N TYR A 170 -0.91 6.38 -13.22
CA TYR A 170 0.08 7.46 -13.29
C TYR A 170 1.46 6.91 -13.63
N ALA A 171 2.17 7.56 -14.54
CA ALA A 171 3.57 7.25 -14.88
C ALA A 171 4.44 8.50 -14.76
N TYR A 172 5.57 8.38 -14.07
CA TYR A 172 6.64 9.37 -14.03
C TYR A 172 7.96 8.67 -14.39
N GLU A 173 8.36 8.85 -15.63
CA GLU A 173 9.61 8.31 -16.18
C GLU A 173 10.59 9.48 -16.35
N TYR A 174 11.87 9.26 -16.04
CA TYR A 174 12.89 10.21 -16.44
C TYR A 174 13.04 10.09 -17.95
N GLU A 175 12.69 11.14 -18.70
CA GLU A 175 13.20 11.29 -20.06
C GLU A 175 14.72 11.44 -19.92
N THR A 176 15.46 10.47 -20.45
CA THR A 176 16.91 10.60 -20.68
C THR A 176 17.08 11.70 -21.71
N ALA A 177 17.50 12.87 -21.25
CA ALA A 177 17.95 13.95 -22.10
C ALA A 177 19.26 13.58 -22.82
#